data_bf17e7c54ad3a5b4749a20d81cf834f8
#
_entry.id   bf17e7c54ad3a5b4749a20d81cf834f8
#
_cell.length_a   1.000
_cell.length_b   1.000
_cell.length_c   1.000
_cell.angle_alpha   90.00
_cell.angle_beta   90.00
_cell.angle_gamma   90.00
#
_symmetry.space_group_name_H-M   'P 1'
#
loop_
_entity.id
_entity.type
_entity.pdbx_description
1 polymer ?
#
loop_
_entity_poly.entity_id
_entity_poly.type
_entity_poly.pdbx_seq_one_letter_code
_entity_poly.pdbx_strand_id
1 'polypeptide(L)'
;MHALVAPDKFKGSLTAVEVAARVAAGLRSVTPEVPVRQVPVADGGDGTVAAAVAAGFDRVPARASGPTGAPVDTAYARRGDLAVVEMACVCGLLLLPGGRPDPLHASSFGLGEVIRATVAAGCRRLVVGVGGSASTDGGAGMLQALGARLVDAHGEALGHAGLPLDARYTVELSGLDPALREVELVVASDVDNPLAGPRGAAAVYGPQKGARPEDVVRLDAALRRWGEAVTAATGLDRTSTPGAGAAGGVGYAAVAALGAQLRPGIDIVLDLVGFAEQLPGCRLVVTGEGALDTQTLAGKAPAGVAAAAGAAGVPVVAVAGRNTLPAEDLADAGIAAAYPLTDLEPDVARCIARAGPLLEQVAARIAREWLLAPAGDTGARAAG
;
A
#
# COMPACT_ATOMS: atom_id res chain seq x y z
N MET A 1 -3.44 -31.55 0.48
CA MET A 1 -4.37 -30.47 0.11
C MET A 1 -4.51 -29.56 1.33
N HIS A 2 -4.65 -28.24 1.15
CA HIS A 2 -4.74 -27.26 2.23
C HIS A 2 -5.66 -26.10 1.82
N ALA A 3 -6.06 -25.25 2.79
CA ALA A 3 -6.69 -23.96 2.54
C ALA A 3 -5.65 -22.84 2.73
N LEU A 4 -5.75 -21.79 1.92
CA LEU A 4 -4.88 -20.61 1.98
C LEU A 4 -5.70 -19.39 2.40
N VAL A 5 -5.23 -18.66 3.41
CA VAL A 5 -5.91 -17.46 3.94
C VAL A 5 -5.02 -16.26 3.67
N ALA A 6 -5.44 -15.42 2.73
CA ALA A 6 -4.69 -14.29 2.19
C ALA A 6 -5.52 -12.98 2.22
N PRO A 7 -5.88 -12.48 3.39
CA PRO A 7 -6.66 -11.25 3.54
C PRO A 7 -5.75 -10.01 3.62
N ASP A 8 -6.31 -8.86 3.27
CA ASP A 8 -5.83 -7.55 3.73
C ASP A 8 -6.44 -7.21 5.10
N LYS A 9 -6.02 -6.08 5.68
CA LYS A 9 -6.52 -5.55 6.94
C LYS A 9 -8.00 -5.13 6.85
N PHE A 10 -8.68 -5.22 7.98
CA PHE A 10 -9.98 -4.59 8.17
C PHE A 10 -9.75 -3.20 8.79
N LYS A 11 -9.69 -2.19 7.92
CA LYS A 11 -9.32 -0.82 8.30
C LYS A 11 -10.13 -0.32 9.50
N GLY A 12 -9.41 0.14 10.55
CA GLY A 12 -10.01 0.61 11.80
C GLY A 12 -10.45 -0.49 12.76
N SER A 13 -10.17 -1.78 12.46
CA SER A 13 -10.56 -2.92 13.28
C SER A 13 -9.41 -3.91 13.50
N LEU A 14 -9.00 -4.66 12.47
CA LEU A 14 -8.01 -5.73 12.58
C LEU A 14 -6.90 -5.56 11.51
N THR A 15 -5.67 -5.88 11.89
CA THR A 15 -4.55 -6.03 10.95
C THR A 15 -4.76 -7.26 10.04
N ALA A 16 -4.08 -7.31 8.90
CA ALA A 16 -4.15 -8.46 7.98
C ALA A 16 -3.73 -9.77 8.67
N VAL A 17 -2.75 -9.71 9.56
CA VAL A 17 -2.29 -10.86 10.36
C VAL A 17 -3.38 -11.34 11.31
N GLU A 18 -4.06 -10.42 12.00
CA GLU A 18 -5.19 -10.77 12.90
C GLU A 18 -6.37 -11.32 12.12
N VAL A 19 -6.73 -10.72 10.97
CA VAL A 19 -7.78 -11.26 10.10
C VAL A 19 -7.45 -12.69 9.68
N ALA A 20 -6.22 -12.92 9.19
CA ALA A 20 -5.77 -14.26 8.80
C ALA A 20 -5.85 -15.26 9.94
N ALA A 21 -5.44 -14.87 11.14
CA ALA A 21 -5.49 -15.73 12.33
C ALA A 21 -6.93 -16.10 12.72
N ARG A 22 -7.88 -15.14 12.70
CA ARG A 22 -9.29 -15.36 13.00
C ARG A 22 -9.97 -16.26 11.98
N VAL A 23 -9.73 -16.00 10.69
CA VAL A 23 -10.24 -16.86 9.61
C VAL A 23 -9.69 -18.28 9.76
N ALA A 24 -8.39 -18.43 9.97
CA ALA A 24 -7.78 -19.73 10.17
C ALA A 24 -8.35 -20.48 11.41
N ALA A 25 -8.62 -19.77 12.50
CA ALA A 25 -9.26 -20.37 13.69
C ALA A 25 -10.66 -20.90 13.38
N GLY A 26 -11.49 -20.11 12.67
CA GLY A 26 -12.82 -20.53 12.26
C GLY A 26 -12.82 -21.72 11.30
N LEU A 27 -11.91 -21.74 10.30
CA LEU A 27 -11.75 -22.90 9.41
C LEU A 27 -11.39 -24.17 10.17
N ARG A 28 -10.37 -24.10 11.05
CA ARG A 28 -9.89 -25.25 11.86
C ARG A 28 -10.93 -25.76 12.84
N SER A 29 -11.86 -24.93 13.31
CA SER A 29 -12.92 -25.37 14.23
C SER A 29 -13.87 -26.39 13.62
N VAL A 30 -13.97 -26.43 12.28
CA VAL A 30 -14.87 -27.31 11.51
C VAL A 30 -14.10 -28.40 10.78
N THR A 31 -12.91 -28.06 10.26
CA THR A 31 -12.07 -28.96 9.44
C THR A 31 -10.65 -29.02 10.02
N PRO A 32 -10.45 -29.58 11.23
CA PRO A 32 -9.16 -29.64 11.89
C PRO A 32 -8.09 -30.43 11.10
N GLU A 33 -8.54 -31.36 10.23
CA GLU A 33 -7.70 -32.19 9.38
C GLU A 33 -7.18 -31.46 8.14
N VAL A 34 -7.78 -30.31 7.77
CA VAL A 34 -7.33 -29.51 6.62
C VAL A 34 -6.27 -28.51 7.10
N PRO A 35 -5.01 -28.63 6.64
CA PRO A 35 -4.00 -27.64 6.96
C PRO A 35 -4.41 -26.24 6.44
N VAL A 36 -4.28 -25.22 7.27
CA VAL A 36 -4.56 -23.83 6.92
C VAL A 36 -3.27 -23.05 6.95
N ARG A 37 -2.88 -22.51 5.79
CA ARG A 37 -1.73 -21.61 5.63
C ARG A 37 -2.23 -20.17 5.68
N GLN A 38 -1.47 -19.29 6.31
CA GLN A 38 -1.78 -17.87 6.46
C GLN A 38 -0.74 -17.06 5.71
N VAL A 39 -1.18 -16.28 4.76
CA VAL A 39 -0.34 -15.41 3.91
C VAL A 39 -1.03 -14.04 3.86
N PRO A 40 -0.99 -13.25 4.96
CA PRO A 40 -1.59 -11.92 4.95
C PRO A 40 -0.96 -11.06 3.85
N VAL A 41 -1.79 -10.28 3.17
CA VAL A 41 -1.39 -9.42 2.05
C VAL A 41 -1.67 -7.95 2.36
N ALA A 42 -1.28 -7.08 1.46
CA ALA A 42 -1.58 -5.65 1.44
C ALA A 42 -1.63 -5.17 -0.02
N ASP A 43 -2.16 -3.99 -0.25
CA ASP A 43 -2.27 -3.37 -1.56
C ASP A 43 -1.06 -2.46 -1.93
N GLY A 44 0.09 -2.64 -1.27
CA GLY A 44 1.26 -1.76 -1.46
C GLY A 44 1.20 -0.48 -0.64
N GLY A 45 0.15 -0.31 0.17
CA GLY A 45 0.02 0.78 1.14
C GLY A 45 0.37 0.35 2.57
N ASP A 46 -0.41 0.88 3.53
CA ASP A 46 -0.32 0.54 4.94
C ASP A 46 -0.49 -0.97 5.17
N GLY A 47 0.45 -1.60 5.88
CA GLY A 47 0.49 -3.03 6.15
C GLY A 47 1.47 -3.85 5.29
N THR A 48 2.11 -3.24 4.29
CA THR A 48 3.07 -3.92 3.40
C THR A 48 4.29 -4.46 4.15
N VAL A 49 4.85 -3.68 5.09
CA VAL A 49 5.94 -4.12 5.97
C VAL A 49 5.49 -5.28 6.85
N ALA A 50 4.28 -5.20 7.42
CA ALA A 50 3.74 -6.27 8.27
C ALA A 50 3.52 -7.58 7.49
N ALA A 51 3.03 -7.50 6.25
CA ALA A 51 2.87 -8.65 5.36
C ALA A 51 4.24 -9.30 5.03
N ALA A 52 5.26 -8.50 4.71
CA ALA A 52 6.61 -8.99 4.47
C ALA A 52 7.21 -9.67 5.72
N VAL A 53 7.04 -9.08 6.91
CA VAL A 53 7.49 -9.70 8.18
C VAL A 53 6.78 -11.02 8.44
N ALA A 54 5.46 -11.09 8.21
CA ALA A 54 4.70 -12.34 8.33
C ALA A 54 5.19 -13.42 7.34
N ALA A 55 5.75 -13.01 6.19
CA ALA A 55 6.37 -13.88 5.20
C ALA A 55 7.86 -14.22 5.50
N GLY A 56 8.36 -13.90 6.70
CA GLY A 56 9.71 -14.28 7.16
C GLY A 56 10.80 -13.25 6.85
N PHE A 57 10.46 -12.00 6.56
CA PHE A 57 11.45 -10.91 6.57
C PHE A 57 11.75 -10.49 8.01
N ASP A 58 12.99 -10.10 8.26
CA ASP A 58 13.39 -9.49 9.52
C ASP A 58 12.79 -8.08 9.65
N ARG A 59 12.20 -7.77 10.80
CA ARG A 59 11.77 -6.42 11.12
C ARG A 59 12.95 -5.64 11.68
N VAL A 60 13.43 -4.64 10.93
CA VAL A 60 14.58 -3.82 11.31
C VAL A 60 14.07 -2.47 11.83
N PRO A 61 14.28 -2.15 13.12
CA PRO A 61 13.93 -0.86 13.69
C PRO A 61 14.71 0.28 13.01
N ALA A 62 14.05 1.41 12.83
CA ALA A 62 14.63 2.64 12.33
C ALA A 62 14.03 3.84 13.05
N ARG A 63 14.73 4.97 12.99
CA ARG A 63 14.21 6.26 13.46
C ARG A 63 14.37 7.28 12.36
N ALA A 64 13.33 8.05 12.11
CA ALA A 64 13.29 9.00 11.01
C ALA A 64 12.43 10.22 11.39
N SER A 65 12.44 11.23 10.54
CA SER A 65 11.56 12.39 10.65
C SER A 65 10.15 12.02 10.24
N GLY A 66 9.17 12.31 11.08
CA GLY A 66 7.76 12.22 10.74
C GLY A 66 7.33 13.28 9.73
N PRO A 67 6.02 13.31 9.36
CA PRO A 67 5.53 14.19 8.31
C PRO A 67 5.73 15.68 8.60
N THR A 68 5.85 16.09 9.87
CA THR A 68 6.10 17.47 10.29
C THR A 68 7.50 17.69 10.88
N GLY A 69 8.45 16.78 10.62
CA GLY A 69 9.82 16.86 11.08
C GLY A 69 10.06 16.32 12.51
N ALA A 70 9.02 16.04 13.28
CA ALA A 70 9.18 15.39 14.58
C ALA A 70 9.72 13.97 14.43
N PRO A 71 10.66 13.50 15.29
CA PRO A 71 11.19 12.16 15.15
C PRO A 71 10.11 11.09 15.43
N VAL A 72 10.10 10.04 14.61
CA VAL A 72 9.23 8.87 14.77
C VAL A 72 10.07 7.60 14.82
N ASP A 73 9.68 6.67 15.67
CA ASP A 73 10.20 5.32 15.66
C ASP A 73 9.42 4.51 14.63
N THR A 74 10.14 3.88 13.71
CA THR A 74 9.59 3.13 12.59
C THR A 74 10.35 1.82 12.39
N ALA A 75 10.06 1.11 11.31
CA ALA A 75 10.81 -0.07 10.90
C ALA A 75 10.63 -0.31 9.41
N TYR A 76 11.57 -1.03 8.81
CA TYR A 76 11.43 -1.63 7.50
C TYR A 76 11.58 -3.16 7.60
N ALA A 77 11.11 -3.88 6.59
CA ALA A 77 11.33 -5.32 6.51
C ALA A 77 12.54 -5.62 5.62
N ARG A 78 13.36 -6.63 5.99
CA ARG A 78 14.56 -7.00 5.25
C ARG A 78 14.69 -8.51 5.09
N ARG A 79 15.11 -8.95 3.91
CA ARG A 79 15.54 -10.33 3.63
C ARG A 79 16.72 -10.31 2.66
N GLY A 80 17.92 -10.57 3.18
CA GLY A 80 19.15 -10.46 2.42
C GLY A 80 19.43 -9.03 1.97
N ASP A 81 19.48 -8.80 0.66
CA ASP A 81 19.69 -7.50 0.01
C ASP A 81 18.39 -6.78 -0.37
N LEU A 82 17.23 -7.39 -0.11
CA LEU A 82 15.91 -6.82 -0.36
C LEU A 82 15.37 -6.14 0.90
N ALA A 83 14.92 -4.89 0.76
CA ALA A 83 14.19 -4.18 1.81
C ALA A 83 12.80 -3.75 1.33
N VAL A 84 11.84 -3.75 2.25
CA VAL A 84 10.49 -3.22 2.06
C VAL A 84 10.30 -2.06 3.02
N VAL A 85 10.03 -0.89 2.48
CA VAL A 85 9.80 0.37 3.21
C VAL A 85 8.37 0.81 2.98
N GLU A 86 7.74 1.36 4.01
CA GLU A 86 6.35 1.79 3.95
C GLU A 86 6.23 3.25 4.36
N MET A 87 5.73 4.10 3.46
CA MET A 87 5.58 5.53 3.70
C MET A 87 4.60 5.84 4.84
N ALA A 88 3.54 5.06 5.00
CA ALA A 88 2.56 5.24 6.07
C ALA A 88 3.18 5.15 7.46
N CYS A 89 4.24 4.34 7.63
CA CYS A 89 4.95 4.15 8.89
C CYS A 89 5.96 5.27 9.22
N VAL A 90 6.19 6.22 8.31
CA VAL A 90 7.18 7.30 8.46
C VAL A 90 6.57 8.67 8.24
N CYS A 91 5.93 8.87 7.09
CA CYS A 91 5.34 10.13 6.66
C CYS A 91 3.82 10.00 6.43
N GLY A 92 3.16 9.14 7.22
CA GLY A 92 1.75 8.82 7.08
C GLY A 92 0.82 9.82 7.74
N LEU A 93 -0.45 9.85 7.29
CA LEU A 93 -1.52 10.69 7.84
C LEU A 93 -1.76 10.43 9.33
N LEU A 94 -1.63 9.17 9.78
CA LEU A 94 -1.85 8.80 11.18
C LEU A 94 -0.73 9.27 12.11
N LEU A 95 0.41 9.70 11.56
CA LEU A 95 1.56 10.23 12.32
C LEU A 95 1.52 11.75 12.48
N LEU A 96 0.50 12.42 11.93
CA LEU A 96 0.33 13.86 12.11
C LEU A 96 0.03 14.19 13.57
N PRO A 97 0.75 15.15 14.18
CA PRO A 97 0.58 15.50 15.59
C PRO A 97 -0.87 15.89 15.92
N GLY A 98 -1.46 15.18 16.89
CA GLY A 98 -2.85 15.41 17.29
C GLY A 98 -3.87 15.15 16.19
N GLY A 99 -3.52 14.38 15.14
CA GLY A 99 -4.39 14.11 13.99
C GLY A 99 -4.71 15.35 13.14
N ARG A 100 -3.93 16.41 13.26
CA ARG A 100 -4.18 17.68 12.55
C ARG A 100 -3.53 17.64 11.16
N PRO A 101 -4.33 17.75 10.08
CA PRO A 101 -3.79 17.86 8.73
C PRO A 101 -2.87 19.07 8.56
N ASP A 102 -1.77 18.86 7.84
CA ASP A 102 -0.84 19.93 7.44
C ASP A 102 -0.41 19.74 5.97
N PRO A 103 -1.33 19.95 5.03
CA PRO A 103 -1.09 19.65 3.63
C PRO A 103 -0.01 20.50 2.96
N LEU A 104 0.29 21.67 3.52
CA LEU A 104 1.24 22.62 2.94
C LEU A 104 2.69 22.37 3.39
N HIS A 105 2.89 21.79 4.59
CA HIS A 105 4.22 21.63 5.19
C HIS A 105 4.61 20.18 5.44
N ALA A 106 3.66 19.24 5.36
CA ALA A 106 3.99 17.83 5.49
C ALA A 106 5.01 17.39 4.43
N SER A 107 6.03 16.66 4.86
CA SER A 107 7.20 16.31 4.06
C SER A 107 7.38 14.80 3.94
N SER A 108 7.94 14.39 2.82
CA SER A 108 8.41 13.02 2.57
C SER A 108 9.86 12.77 3.05
N PHE A 109 10.47 13.71 3.78
CA PHE A 109 11.89 13.65 4.15
C PHE A 109 12.25 12.36 4.91
N GLY A 110 11.46 11.98 5.89
CA GLY A 110 11.70 10.75 6.66
C GLY A 110 11.67 9.47 5.82
N LEU A 111 10.89 9.43 4.73
CA LEU A 111 10.94 8.32 3.79
C LEU A 111 12.33 8.19 3.17
N GLY A 112 12.93 9.30 2.74
CA GLY A 112 14.30 9.32 2.22
C GLY A 112 15.34 8.90 3.27
N GLU A 113 15.15 9.27 4.56
CA GLU A 113 16.02 8.82 5.65
C GLU A 113 15.98 7.30 5.82
N VAL A 114 14.79 6.67 5.76
CA VAL A 114 14.65 5.21 5.85
C VAL A 114 15.26 4.54 4.61
N ILE A 115 15.01 5.05 3.39
CA ILE A 115 15.66 4.56 2.17
C ILE A 115 17.19 4.61 2.32
N ARG A 116 17.74 5.73 2.76
CA ARG A 116 19.19 5.85 3.01
C ARG A 116 19.69 4.83 4.01
N ALA A 117 18.96 4.59 5.10
CA ALA A 117 19.31 3.58 6.09
C ALA A 117 19.34 2.15 5.50
N THR A 118 18.38 1.81 4.63
CA THR A 118 18.38 0.49 3.95
C THR A 118 19.58 0.33 3.01
N VAL A 119 19.92 1.37 2.25
CA VAL A 119 21.09 1.36 1.35
C VAL A 119 22.38 1.25 2.14
N ALA A 120 22.54 1.99 3.22
CA ALA A 120 23.67 1.90 4.13
C ALA A 120 23.80 0.51 4.80
N ALA A 121 22.68 -0.17 5.04
CA ALA A 121 22.64 -1.55 5.53
C ALA A 121 22.99 -2.60 4.44
N GLY A 122 23.31 -2.18 3.22
CA GLY A 122 23.71 -3.04 2.12
C GLY A 122 22.56 -3.58 1.25
N CYS A 123 21.35 -3.06 1.40
CA CYS A 123 20.26 -3.42 0.50
C CYS A 123 20.49 -2.83 -0.90
N ARG A 124 20.12 -3.61 -1.93
CA ARG A 124 20.24 -3.22 -3.35
C ARG A 124 18.94 -3.37 -4.11
N ARG A 125 17.95 -4.00 -3.51
CA ARG A 125 16.60 -4.11 -4.04
C ARG A 125 15.65 -3.52 -3.00
N LEU A 126 14.90 -2.49 -3.38
CA LEU A 126 13.99 -1.78 -2.49
C LEU A 126 12.59 -1.76 -3.07
N VAL A 127 11.64 -2.16 -2.25
CA VAL A 127 10.21 -1.96 -2.49
C VAL A 127 9.74 -0.86 -1.55
N VAL A 128 9.11 0.17 -2.10
CA VAL A 128 8.57 1.30 -1.34
C VAL A 128 7.07 1.35 -1.52
N GLY A 129 6.33 1.01 -0.48
CA GLY A 129 4.89 1.18 -0.40
C GLY A 129 4.54 2.64 -0.10
N VAL A 130 3.76 3.27 -0.97
CA VAL A 130 3.51 4.73 -0.90
C VAL A 130 2.10 5.13 -0.47
N GLY A 131 1.24 4.17 -0.13
CA GLY A 131 -0.09 4.45 0.41
C GLY A 131 -0.07 5.18 1.76
N GLY A 132 -1.18 5.85 2.11
CA GLY A 132 -1.37 6.49 3.41
C GLY A 132 -0.55 7.75 3.68
N SER A 133 0.07 8.35 2.67
CA SER A 133 0.95 9.53 2.78
C SER A 133 0.24 10.79 3.30
N ALA A 134 0.95 11.58 4.12
CA ALA A 134 0.51 12.91 4.57
C ALA A 134 0.96 14.05 3.64
N SER A 135 2.12 13.91 2.99
CA SER A 135 2.75 14.98 2.21
C SER A 135 2.14 15.14 0.81
N THR A 136 2.30 16.38 0.27
CA THR A 136 2.07 16.73 -1.14
C THR A 136 3.25 17.58 -1.60
N ASP A 137 4.46 17.07 -1.37
CA ASP A 137 5.72 17.77 -1.58
C ASP A 137 6.46 17.31 -2.85
N GLY A 138 5.78 16.58 -3.74
CA GLY A 138 6.40 16.09 -4.98
C GLY A 138 7.52 15.07 -4.76
N GLY A 139 7.73 14.59 -3.52
CA GLY A 139 8.88 13.76 -3.14
C GLY A 139 10.16 14.58 -2.94
N ALA A 140 10.07 15.90 -2.86
CA ALA A 140 11.22 16.78 -2.67
C ALA A 140 11.95 16.47 -1.36
N GLY A 141 11.21 16.31 -0.25
CA GLY A 141 11.78 15.92 1.04
C GLY A 141 12.55 14.60 0.95
N MET A 142 11.97 13.59 0.30
CA MET A 142 12.65 12.30 0.08
C MET A 142 13.98 12.48 -0.64
N LEU A 143 14.02 13.23 -1.73
CA LEU A 143 15.27 13.48 -2.47
C LEU A 143 16.27 14.28 -1.63
N GLN A 144 15.82 15.27 -0.84
CA GLN A 144 16.71 16.02 0.05
C GLN A 144 17.37 15.13 1.11
N ALA A 145 16.63 14.21 1.72
CA ALA A 145 17.18 13.23 2.66
C ALA A 145 18.20 12.28 2.01
N LEU A 146 18.07 12.06 0.69
CA LEU A 146 18.99 11.25 -0.11
C LEU A 146 20.19 12.06 -0.66
N GLY A 147 20.27 13.36 -0.38
CA GLY A 147 21.38 14.22 -0.72
C GLY A 147 21.14 15.26 -1.82
N ALA A 148 19.93 15.32 -2.40
CA ALA A 148 19.58 16.40 -3.32
C ALA A 148 19.48 17.74 -2.56
N ARG A 149 19.71 18.86 -3.28
CA ARG A 149 19.54 20.21 -2.73
C ARG A 149 18.54 20.99 -3.57
N LEU A 150 17.64 21.69 -2.90
CA LEU A 150 16.83 22.73 -3.47
C LEU A 150 17.51 24.05 -3.10
N VAL A 151 17.88 24.84 -4.07
CA VAL A 151 18.57 26.10 -3.83
C VAL A 151 17.82 27.27 -4.44
N ASP A 152 17.74 28.36 -3.72
CA ASP A 152 17.12 29.59 -4.18
C ASP A 152 17.99 30.36 -5.20
N ALA A 153 17.53 31.53 -5.62
CA ALA A 153 18.25 32.37 -6.59
C ALA A 153 19.59 32.94 -6.05
N HIS A 154 19.83 32.85 -4.75
CA HIS A 154 21.08 33.27 -4.10
C HIS A 154 22.03 32.09 -3.83
N GLY A 155 21.63 30.86 -4.17
CA GLY A 155 22.41 29.63 -3.94
C GLY A 155 22.24 29.08 -2.53
N GLU A 156 21.33 29.62 -1.72
CA GLU A 156 21.06 29.15 -0.36
C GLU A 156 20.13 27.92 -0.38
N ALA A 157 20.46 26.95 0.44
CA ALA A 157 19.66 25.73 0.54
C ALA A 157 18.30 25.98 1.20
N LEU A 158 17.24 25.52 0.54
CA LEU A 158 15.90 25.56 1.10
C LEU A 158 15.66 24.39 2.06
N GLY A 159 14.82 24.63 3.07
CA GLY A 159 14.38 23.61 4.02
C GLY A 159 13.51 22.52 3.35
N HIS A 160 13.17 21.49 4.12
CA HIS A 160 12.43 20.32 3.64
C HIS A 160 11.01 20.22 4.24
N ALA A 161 10.42 21.28 4.73
CA ALA A 161 9.05 21.36 5.23
C ALA A 161 8.07 21.65 4.09
N GLY A 162 7.70 20.65 3.33
CA GLY A 162 6.88 20.78 2.13
C GLY A 162 7.62 21.39 0.92
N LEU A 163 6.90 21.64 -0.17
CA LEU A 163 7.45 22.39 -1.31
C LEU A 163 7.39 23.90 -1.05
N PRO A 164 8.40 24.66 -1.51
CA PRO A 164 8.32 26.11 -1.53
C PRO A 164 7.17 26.58 -2.44
N LEU A 165 6.09 27.08 -1.84
CA LEU A 165 4.85 27.36 -2.59
C LEU A 165 4.96 28.60 -3.49
N ASP A 166 5.78 29.57 -3.10
CA ASP A 166 5.85 30.88 -3.78
C ASP A 166 7.28 31.25 -4.21
N ALA A 167 8.29 30.45 -3.87
CA ALA A 167 9.68 30.69 -4.23
C ALA A 167 10.05 30.06 -5.56
N ARG A 168 11.04 30.68 -6.25
CA ARG A 168 11.77 30.04 -7.36
C ARG A 168 13.00 29.35 -6.78
N TYR A 169 13.31 28.17 -7.31
CA TYR A 169 14.45 27.37 -6.90
C TYR A 169 14.95 26.51 -8.05
N THR A 170 16.16 26.02 -7.93
CA THR A 170 16.75 24.97 -8.77
C THR A 170 16.96 23.70 -7.96
N VAL A 171 17.08 22.60 -8.64
CA VAL A 171 17.31 21.27 -8.04
C VAL A 171 18.71 20.81 -8.42
N GLU A 172 19.52 20.51 -7.41
CA GLU A 172 20.84 19.93 -7.56
C GLU A 172 20.80 18.45 -7.14
N LEU A 173 21.05 17.55 -8.08
CA LEU A 173 21.05 16.10 -7.85
C LEU A 173 22.48 15.52 -7.68
N SER A 174 23.51 16.33 -7.85
CA SER A 174 24.91 15.89 -7.74
C SER A 174 25.31 15.39 -6.37
N GLY A 175 24.57 15.80 -5.33
CA GLY A 175 24.76 15.35 -3.94
C GLY A 175 24.03 14.03 -3.59
N LEU A 176 23.26 13.46 -4.48
CA LEU A 176 22.63 12.16 -4.24
C LEU A 176 23.69 11.09 -3.93
N ASP A 177 23.40 10.25 -2.92
CA ASP A 177 24.29 9.14 -2.57
C ASP A 177 24.59 8.27 -3.80
N PRO A 178 25.86 8.13 -4.20
CA PRO A 178 26.22 7.33 -5.36
C PRO A 178 25.76 5.88 -5.30
N ALA A 179 25.60 5.32 -4.10
CA ALA A 179 25.11 3.95 -3.88
C ALA A 179 23.69 3.74 -4.40
N LEU A 180 22.89 4.81 -4.53
CA LEU A 180 21.54 4.74 -5.10
C LEU A 180 21.53 4.32 -6.57
N ARG A 181 22.63 4.51 -7.30
CA ARG A 181 22.73 4.08 -8.71
C ARG A 181 22.75 2.57 -8.89
N GLU A 182 23.10 1.85 -7.83
CA GLU A 182 23.16 0.38 -7.81
C GLU A 182 21.90 -0.24 -7.21
N VAL A 183 20.92 0.59 -6.85
CA VAL A 183 19.69 0.14 -6.21
C VAL A 183 18.59 -0.04 -7.25
N GLU A 184 18.02 -1.22 -7.32
CA GLU A 184 16.75 -1.47 -7.98
C GLU A 184 15.62 -0.98 -7.07
N LEU A 185 14.98 0.11 -7.47
CA LEU A 185 13.91 0.73 -6.69
C LEU A 185 12.56 0.48 -7.37
N VAL A 186 11.65 -0.16 -6.67
CA VAL A 186 10.27 -0.38 -7.10
C VAL A 186 9.33 0.35 -6.15
N VAL A 187 8.44 1.15 -6.69
CA VAL A 187 7.39 1.83 -5.94
C VAL A 187 6.07 1.11 -6.17
N ALA A 188 5.47 0.65 -5.08
CA ALA A 188 4.19 -0.03 -5.06
C ALA A 188 3.06 1.01 -5.09
N SER A 189 2.32 1.11 -6.19
CA SER A 189 1.27 2.10 -6.38
C SER A 189 0.22 1.63 -7.39
N ASP A 190 -1.06 1.74 -6.99
CA ASP A 190 -2.22 1.34 -7.81
C ASP A 190 -2.91 2.55 -8.48
N VAL A 191 -2.29 3.73 -8.46
CA VAL A 191 -2.85 4.94 -9.05
C VAL A 191 -2.11 5.33 -10.32
N ASP A 192 -2.84 5.91 -11.28
CA ASP A 192 -2.36 6.35 -12.59
C ASP A 192 -2.24 7.88 -12.73
N ASN A 193 -2.51 8.61 -11.66
CA ASN A 193 -2.55 10.07 -11.67
C ASN A 193 -1.20 10.69 -12.07
N PRO A 194 -1.19 11.71 -12.95
CA PRO A 194 0.01 12.50 -13.23
C PRO A 194 0.40 13.36 -12.01
N LEU A 195 1.57 13.99 -12.07
CA LEU A 195 2.07 14.83 -10.98
C LEU A 195 1.12 15.99 -10.65
N ALA A 196 0.67 16.72 -11.64
CA ALA A 196 -0.12 17.93 -11.50
C ALA A 196 -1.31 17.98 -12.48
N GLY A 197 -2.16 18.99 -12.34
CA GLY A 197 -3.36 19.19 -13.14
C GLY A 197 -4.64 18.68 -12.51
N PRO A 198 -5.77 18.68 -13.25
CA PRO A 198 -7.08 18.32 -12.68
C PRO A 198 -7.16 16.88 -12.15
N ARG A 199 -6.32 15.98 -12.66
CA ARG A 199 -6.15 14.60 -12.21
C ARG A 199 -4.85 14.40 -11.41
N GLY A 200 -4.13 15.48 -11.08
CA GLY A 200 -2.84 15.43 -10.40
C GLY A 200 -2.94 15.18 -8.90
N ALA A 201 -1.78 15.04 -8.28
CA ALA A 201 -1.62 14.70 -6.86
C ALA A 201 -2.38 15.66 -5.92
N ALA A 202 -2.27 16.99 -6.15
CA ALA A 202 -2.92 17.98 -5.30
C ALA A 202 -4.44 17.96 -5.46
N ALA A 203 -4.95 17.88 -6.71
CA ALA A 203 -6.37 17.92 -7.00
C ALA A 203 -7.12 16.70 -6.45
N VAL A 204 -6.54 15.51 -6.63
CA VAL A 204 -7.20 14.24 -6.26
C VAL A 204 -6.99 13.89 -4.79
N TYR A 205 -5.78 14.05 -4.27
CA TYR A 205 -5.42 13.55 -2.93
C TYR A 205 -5.24 14.66 -1.89
N GLY A 206 -5.15 15.93 -2.30
CA GLY A 206 -5.03 17.06 -1.39
C GLY A 206 -6.19 17.17 -0.38
N PRO A 207 -7.46 17.06 -0.81
CA PRO A 207 -8.61 17.19 0.09
C PRO A 207 -8.59 16.20 1.26
N GLN A 208 -8.27 14.92 1.02
CA GLN A 208 -8.18 13.91 2.09
C GLN A 208 -7.00 14.14 3.05
N LYS A 209 -6.02 14.96 2.65
CA LYS A 209 -4.89 15.40 3.47
C LYS A 209 -5.17 16.74 4.18
N GLY A 210 -6.40 17.26 4.06
CA GLY A 210 -6.85 18.49 4.69
C GLY A 210 -6.65 19.76 3.88
N ALA A 211 -6.25 19.67 2.60
CA ALA A 211 -6.13 20.82 1.72
C ALA A 211 -7.52 21.42 1.39
N ARG A 212 -7.67 22.71 1.60
CA ARG A 212 -8.83 23.47 1.15
C ARG A 212 -8.70 23.78 -0.36
N PRO A 213 -9.78 24.19 -1.05
CA PRO A 213 -9.71 24.49 -2.47
C PRO A 213 -8.58 25.45 -2.86
N GLU A 214 -8.34 26.50 -2.07
CA GLU A 214 -7.24 27.44 -2.28
C GLU A 214 -5.85 26.80 -2.08
N ASP A 215 -5.72 25.86 -1.14
CA ASP A 215 -4.49 25.13 -0.89
C ASP A 215 -4.18 24.17 -2.06
N VAL A 216 -5.22 23.54 -2.62
CA VAL A 216 -5.09 22.66 -3.80
C VAL A 216 -4.50 23.42 -4.99
N VAL A 217 -5.01 24.64 -5.25
CA VAL A 217 -4.50 25.50 -6.34
C VAL A 217 -3.01 25.83 -6.13
N ARG A 218 -2.62 26.20 -4.91
CA ARG A 218 -1.23 26.52 -4.56
C ARG A 218 -0.32 25.31 -4.66
N LEU A 219 -0.76 24.17 -4.16
CA LEU A 219 -0.01 22.92 -4.23
C LEU A 219 0.17 22.44 -5.68
N ASP A 220 -0.89 22.52 -6.52
CA ASP A 220 -0.79 22.14 -7.94
C ASP A 220 0.20 23.03 -8.68
N ALA A 221 0.18 24.35 -8.43
CA ALA A 221 1.14 25.28 -9.00
C ALA A 221 2.58 25.01 -8.52
N ALA A 222 2.76 24.63 -7.25
CA ALA A 222 4.07 24.26 -6.71
C ALA A 222 4.58 22.94 -7.34
N LEU A 223 3.72 21.93 -7.50
CA LEU A 223 4.07 20.66 -8.16
C LEU A 223 4.45 20.84 -9.63
N ARG A 224 3.82 21.78 -10.35
CA ARG A 224 4.25 22.13 -11.73
C ARG A 224 5.66 22.70 -11.75
N ARG A 225 5.95 23.70 -10.90
CA ARG A 225 7.31 24.27 -10.78
C ARG A 225 8.33 23.23 -10.36
N TRP A 226 7.95 22.32 -9.45
CA TRP A 226 8.77 21.18 -9.07
C TRP A 226 9.10 20.28 -10.27
N GLY A 227 8.07 19.93 -11.07
CA GLY A 227 8.24 19.16 -12.29
C GLY A 227 9.21 19.83 -13.28
N GLU A 228 9.06 21.14 -13.50
CA GLU A 228 9.96 21.92 -14.35
C GLU A 228 11.42 21.91 -13.83
N ALA A 229 11.60 22.12 -12.53
CA ALA A 229 12.93 22.16 -11.91
C ALA A 229 13.64 20.79 -11.94
N VAL A 230 12.92 19.69 -11.69
CA VAL A 230 13.49 18.34 -11.79
C VAL A 230 13.75 17.97 -13.24
N THR A 231 12.87 18.33 -14.18
CA THR A 231 13.09 18.13 -15.62
C THR A 231 14.35 18.88 -16.09
N ALA A 232 14.57 20.09 -15.62
CA ALA A 232 15.79 20.84 -15.92
C ALA A 232 17.05 20.16 -15.37
N ALA A 233 16.96 19.55 -14.18
CA ALA A 233 18.08 18.87 -13.53
C ALA A 233 18.40 17.48 -14.13
N THR A 234 17.38 16.77 -14.63
CA THR A 234 17.52 15.40 -15.14
C THR A 234 17.57 15.30 -16.67
N GLY A 235 17.06 16.30 -17.36
CA GLY A 235 16.80 16.26 -18.81
C GLY A 235 15.60 15.40 -19.21
N LEU A 236 14.80 14.90 -18.25
CA LEU A 236 13.71 13.95 -18.48
C LEU A 236 12.39 14.49 -17.92
N ASP A 237 11.43 14.77 -18.79
CA ASP A 237 10.06 15.06 -18.34
C ASP A 237 9.32 13.76 -18.04
N ARG A 238 8.96 13.58 -16.76
CA ARG A 238 8.18 12.45 -16.22
C ARG A 238 6.89 12.90 -15.55
N THR A 239 6.51 14.15 -15.68
CA THR A 239 5.34 14.74 -15.01
C THR A 239 4.02 14.05 -15.35
N SER A 240 3.90 13.55 -16.59
CA SER A 240 2.71 12.85 -17.09
C SER A 240 2.79 11.32 -16.97
N THR A 241 3.86 10.77 -16.40
CA THR A 241 3.98 9.32 -16.20
C THR A 241 2.82 8.82 -15.32
N PRO A 242 2.09 7.76 -15.72
CA PRO A 242 1.07 7.16 -14.87
C PRO A 242 1.67 6.80 -13.50
N GLY A 243 1.01 7.24 -12.41
CA GLY A 243 1.51 7.07 -11.05
C GLY A 243 2.48 8.14 -10.55
N ALA A 244 2.87 9.13 -11.37
CA ALA A 244 3.70 10.24 -10.92
C ALA A 244 3.07 11.02 -9.75
N GLY A 245 1.74 11.10 -9.69
CA GLY A 245 1.00 11.73 -8.60
C GLY A 245 0.91 10.91 -7.31
N ALA A 246 1.34 9.65 -7.32
CA ALA A 246 1.27 8.78 -6.17
C ALA A 246 1.96 9.42 -4.94
N ALA A 247 1.30 9.30 -3.78
CA ALA A 247 1.81 9.84 -2.51
C ALA A 247 2.19 11.32 -2.57
N GLY A 248 1.39 12.14 -3.24
CA GLY A 248 1.65 13.57 -3.33
C GLY A 248 2.85 13.92 -4.20
N GLY A 249 3.21 13.06 -5.15
CA GLY A 249 4.30 13.21 -6.10
C GLY A 249 5.59 12.48 -5.73
N VAL A 250 5.61 11.67 -4.66
CA VAL A 250 6.75 10.78 -4.35
C VAL A 250 7.02 9.83 -5.54
N GLY A 251 5.95 9.31 -6.18
CA GLY A 251 6.08 8.50 -7.40
C GLY A 251 6.85 9.23 -8.50
N TYR A 252 6.57 10.51 -8.72
CA TYR A 252 7.30 11.35 -9.67
C TYR A 252 8.79 11.44 -9.36
N ALA A 253 9.13 11.83 -8.12
CA ALA A 253 10.52 12.00 -7.70
C ALA A 253 11.30 10.67 -7.82
N ALA A 254 10.67 9.55 -7.43
CA ALA A 254 11.27 8.23 -7.55
C ALA A 254 11.59 7.86 -9.02
N VAL A 255 10.65 8.10 -9.93
CA VAL A 255 10.86 7.79 -11.36
C VAL A 255 11.85 8.75 -12.02
N ALA A 256 11.68 10.07 -11.78
CA ALA A 256 12.43 11.09 -12.50
C ALA A 256 13.89 11.22 -12.03
N ALA A 257 14.14 11.07 -10.72
CA ALA A 257 15.47 11.31 -10.16
C ALA A 257 16.19 10.03 -9.72
N LEU A 258 15.46 8.95 -9.40
CA LEU A 258 16.05 7.70 -8.90
C LEU A 258 15.91 6.53 -9.89
N GLY A 259 15.21 6.71 -11.03
CA GLY A 259 15.00 5.67 -12.03
C GLY A 259 14.10 4.51 -11.55
N ALA A 260 13.24 4.76 -10.57
CA ALA A 260 12.35 3.75 -10.01
C ALA A 260 11.33 3.23 -11.03
N GLN A 261 10.92 1.98 -10.85
CA GLN A 261 9.78 1.38 -11.54
C GLN A 261 8.52 1.53 -10.68
N LEU A 262 7.40 1.91 -11.31
CA LEU A 262 6.07 1.87 -10.70
C LEU A 262 5.42 0.53 -11.05
N ARG A 263 4.93 -0.20 -10.05
CA ARG A 263 4.21 -1.47 -10.25
C ARG A 263 2.97 -1.52 -9.36
N PRO A 264 1.92 -2.26 -9.78
CA PRO A 264 0.77 -2.50 -8.92
C PRO A 264 1.19 -3.07 -7.57
N GLY A 265 0.62 -2.50 -6.48
CA GLY A 265 1.03 -2.85 -5.13
C GLY A 265 0.76 -4.28 -4.78
N ILE A 266 -0.42 -4.78 -5.16
CA ILE A 266 -0.79 -6.17 -4.88
C ILE A 266 0.13 -7.19 -5.57
N ASP A 267 0.53 -6.94 -6.82
CA ASP A 267 1.42 -7.86 -7.54
C ASP A 267 2.77 -7.99 -6.82
N ILE A 268 3.32 -6.84 -6.37
CA ILE A 268 4.57 -6.82 -5.63
C ILE A 268 4.42 -7.58 -4.30
N VAL A 269 3.32 -7.35 -3.59
CA VAL A 269 3.10 -8.01 -2.29
C VAL A 269 2.94 -9.52 -2.48
N LEU A 270 2.21 -9.98 -3.48
CA LEU A 270 2.08 -11.41 -3.78
C LEU A 270 3.43 -12.05 -4.09
N ASP A 271 4.32 -11.36 -4.84
CA ASP A 271 5.70 -11.81 -5.08
C ASP A 271 6.50 -11.87 -3.75
N LEU A 272 6.41 -10.82 -2.91
CA LEU A 272 7.14 -10.75 -1.63
C LEU A 272 6.77 -11.86 -0.65
N VAL A 273 5.46 -12.18 -0.57
CA VAL A 273 4.95 -13.19 0.37
C VAL A 273 5.02 -14.62 -0.19
N GLY A 274 5.47 -14.79 -1.44
CA GLY A 274 5.57 -16.10 -2.08
C GLY A 274 4.19 -16.74 -2.27
N PHE A 275 3.20 -15.95 -2.72
CA PHE A 275 1.82 -16.42 -2.82
C PHE A 275 1.67 -17.56 -3.84
N ALA A 276 2.32 -17.44 -4.99
CA ALA A 276 2.25 -18.44 -6.05
C ALA A 276 2.79 -19.82 -5.59
N GLU A 277 3.83 -19.83 -4.77
CA GLU A 277 4.43 -21.04 -4.20
C GLU A 277 3.52 -21.75 -3.18
N GLN A 278 2.50 -21.05 -2.68
CA GLN A 278 1.50 -21.61 -1.77
C GLN A 278 0.31 -22.25 -2.47
N LEU A 279 0.11 -22.00 -3.77
CA LEU A 279 -1.06 -22.51 -4.53
C LEU A 279 -1.03 -24.01 -4.86
N PRO A 280 0.11 -24.66 -5.11
CA PRO A 280 0.14 -26.10 -5.39
C PRO A 280 -0.52 -26.92 -4.28
N GLY A 281 -1.58 -27.66 -4.63
CA GLY A 281 -2.37 -28.46 -3.68
C GLY A 281 -3.33 -27.66 -2.80
N CYS A 282 -3.50 -26.36 -3.06
CA CYS A 282 -4.52 -25.54 -2.42
C CYS A 282 -5.93 -25.93 -2.94
N ARG A 283 -6.89 -26.06 -2.01
CA ARG A 283 -8.30 -26.36 -2.35
C ARG A 283 -9.17 -25.11 -2.38
N LEU A 284 -8.82 -24.12 -1.59
CA LEU A 284 -9.60 -22.90 -1.41
C LEU A 284 -8.67 -21.78 -0.97
N VAL A 285 -8.80 -20.61 -1.59
CA VAL A 285 -8.23 -19.36 -1.09
C VAL A 285 -9.35 -18.57 -0.41
N VAL A 286 -9.09 -18.11 0.81
CA VAL A 286 -9.94 -17.13 1.52
C VAL A 286 -9.19 -15.82 1.56
N THR A 287 -9.66 -14.83 0.80
CA THR A 287 -9.16 -13.46 0.83
C THR A 287 -10.13 -12.55 1.58
N GLY A 288 -9.87 -11.26 1.67
CA GLY A 288 -10.81 -10.30 2.23
C GLY A 288 -10.21 -8.94 2.55
N GLU A 289 -11.09 -8.00 2.82
CA GLU A 289 -10.78 -6.64 3.27
C GLU A 289 -11.96 -6.05 4.07
N GLY A 290 -11.78 -4.85 4.65
CA GLY A 290 -12.81 -4.20 5.47
C GLY A 290 -14.11 -3.87 4.72
N ALA A 291 -14.05 -3.56 3.43
CA ALA A 291 -15.23 -3.31 2.60
C ALA A 291 -14.95 -3.71 1.15
N LEU A 292 -15.78 -4.62 0.60
CA LEU A 292 -15.79 -4.92 -0.82
C LEU A 292 -16.68 -3.87 -1.52
N ASP A 293 -16.06 -3.08 -2.38
CA ASP A 293 -16.69 -2.01 -3.14
C ASP A 293 -16.03 -1.87 -4.53
N THR A 294 -16.45 -0.89 -5.32
CA THR A 294 -15.91 -0.66 -6.66
C THR A 294 -14.38 -0.43 -6.68
N GLN A 295 -13.79 0.04 -5.59
CA GLN A 295 -12.34 0.19 -5.50
C GLN A 295 -11.63 -1.17 -5.37
N THR A 296 -12.30 -2.19 -4.80
CA THR A 296 -11.79 -3.56 -4.74
C THR A 296 -11.49 -4.09 -6.15
N LEU A 297 -12.40 -3.80 -7.11
CA LEU A 297 -12.28 -4.21 -8.51
C LEU A 297 -11.17 -3.45 -9.27
N ALA A 298 -10.76 -2.30 -8.76
CA ALA A 298 -9.70 -1.48 -9.36
C ALA A 298 -8.26 -1.92 -8.99
N GLY A 299 -8.07 -3.21 -8.62
CA GLY A 299 -6.73 -3.78 -8.38
C GLY A 299 -6.30 -3.86 -6.91
N LYS A 300 -7.24 -3.72 -5.95
CA LYS A 300 -6.94 -3.94 -4.53
C LYS A 300 -6.66 -5.41 -4.21
N ALA A 301 -6.21 -5.68 -3.01
CA ALA A 301 -5.74 -6.97 -2.54
C ALA A 301 -6.69 -8.15 -2.85
N PRO A 302 -8.01 -8.12 -2.60
CA PRO A 302 -8.87 -9.25 -2.89
C PRO A 302 -8.96 -9.60 -4.38
N ALA A 303 -9.02 -8.61 -5.28
CA ALA A 303 -9.05 -8.83 -6.71
C ALA A 303 -7.73 -9.41 -7.25
N GLY A 304 -6.58 -8.89 -6.79
CA GLY A 304 -5.27 -9.41 -7.16
C GLY A 304 -5.04 -10.84 -6.67
N VAL A 305 -5.45 -11.16 -5.43
CA VAL A 305 -5.44 -12.52 -4.90
C VAL A 305 -6.32 -13.46 -5.72
N ALA A 306 -7.53 -12.99 -6.10
CA ALA A 306 -8.45 -13.77 -6.91
C ALA A 306 -7.90 -14.05 -8.31
N ALA A 307 -7.30 -13.05 -8.96
CA ALA A 307 -6.66 -13.21 -10.25
C ALA A 307 -5.49 -14.23 -10.21
N ALA A 308 -4.60 -14.10 -9.21
CA ALA A 308 -3.46 -15.00 -9.05
C ALA A 308 -3.89 -16.45 -8.73
N ALA A 309 -4.88 -16.65 -7.86
CA ALA A 309 -5.39 -17.98 -7.52
C ALA A 309 -6.19 -18.59 -8.71
N GLY A 310 -7.00 -17.77 -9.40
CA GLY A 310 -7.76 -18.17 -10.58
C GLY A 310 -6.86 -18.65 -11.72
N ALA A 311 -5.72 -18.01 -11.95
CA ALA A 311 -4.72 -18.46 -12.92
C ALA A 311 -4.16 -19.86 -12.61
N ALA A 312 -4.20 -20.29 -11.35
CA ALA A 312 -3.84 -21.63 -10.89
C ALA A 312 -5.04 -22.58 -10.76
N GLY A 313 -6.25 -22.17 -11.16
CA GLY A 313 -7.47 -22.96 -11.07
C GLY A 313 -7.97 -23.17 -9.63
N VAL A 314 -7.57 -22.32 -8.67
CA VAL A 314 -8.00 -22.46 -7.28
C VAL A 314 -9.18 -21.52 -7.00
N PRO A 315 -10.30 -22.02 -6.48
CA PRO A 315 -11.46 -21.18 -6.15
C PRO A 315 -11.14 -20.20 -5.03
N VAL A 316 -11.73 -19.01 -5.12
CA VAL A 316 -11.53 -17.90 -4.16
C VAL A 316 -12.86 -17.47 -3.57
N VAL A 317 -12.90 -17.31 -2.26
CA VAL A 317 -13.99 -16.64 -1.54
C VAL A 317 -13.45 -15.46 -0.74
N ALA A 318 -14.29 -14.45 -0.50
CA ALA A 318 -13.89 -13.26 0.23
C ALA A 318 -14.67 -13.11 1.53
N VAL A 319 -13.95 -12.78 2.63
CA VAL A 319 -14.55 -12.26 3.86
C VAL A 319 -14.48 -10.74 3.84
N ALA A 320 -15.51 -10.06 4.34
CA ALA A 320 -15.52 -8.60 4.36
C ALA A 320 -16.24 -8.08 5.60
N GLY A 321 -15.87 -6.88 6.07
CA GLY A 321 -16.69 -6.16 7.04
C GLY A 321 -18.08 -5.91 6.45
N ARG A 322 -18.14 -5.37 5.24
CA ARG A 322 -19.36 -5.19 4.43
C ARG A 322 -19.09 -5.48 2.95
N ASN A 323 -20.14 -5.82 2.21
CA ASN A 323 -20.09 -5.94 0.77
C ASN A 323 -21.16 -5.05 0.11
N THR A 324 -20.77 -4.28 -0.91
CA THR A 324 -21.67 -3.45 -1.72
C THR A 324 -21.65 -3.84 -3.20
N LEU A 325 -20.84 -4.85 -3.57
CA LEU A 325 -20.76 -5.34 -4.93
C LEU A 325 -21.85 -6.38 -5.19
N PRO A 326 -22.48 -6.37 -6.36
CA PRO A 326 -23.35 -7.44 -6.80
C PRO A 326 -22.55 -8.73 -7.04
N ALA A 327 -23.26 -9.86 -7.04
CA ALA A 327 -22.63 -11.17 -7.21
C ALA A 327 -21.95 -11.34 -8.57
N GLU A 328 -22.47 -10.71 -9.62
CA GLU A 328 -21.89 -10.70 -10.97
C GLU A 328 -20.51 -10.03 -11.00
N ASP A 329 -20.36 -8.85 -10.37
CA ASP A 329 -19.08 -8.13 -10.30
C ASP A 329 -18.03 -8.94 -9.51
N LEU A 330 -18.44 -9.63 -8.45
CA LEU A 330 -17.56 -10.52 -7.69
C LEU A 330 -17.11 -11.71 -8.54
N ALA A 331 -18.03 -12.32 -9.29
CA ALA A 331 -17.72 -13.45 -10.17
C ALA A 331 -16.77 -13.03 -11.31
N ASP A 332 -16.98 -11.86 -11.90
CA ASP A 332 -16.10 -11.29 -12.94
C ASP A 332 -14.69 -11.01 -12.39
N ALA A 333 -14.58 -10.64 -11.11
CA ALA A 333 -13.31 -10.51 -10.41
C ALA A 333 -12.69 -11.85 -9.95
N GLY A 334 -13.32 -12.99 -10.24
CA GLY A 334 -12.84 -14.32 -9.86
C GLY A 334 -13.13 -14.70 -8.39
N ILE A 335 -14.06 -13.99 -7.73
CA ILE A 335 -14.48 -14.27 -6.35
C ILE A 335 -15.81 -15.02 -6.39
N ALA A 336 -15.77 -16.31 -6.06
CA ALA A 336 -16.93 -17.20 -6.16
C ALA A 336 -18.06 -16.90 -5.14
N ALA A 337 -17.70 -16.33 -3.97
CA ALA A 337 -18.66 -15.91 -2.95
C ALA A 337 -18.06 -14.87 -2.02
N ALA A 338 -18.88 -13.96 -1.51
CA ALA A 338 -18.51 -13.01 -0.45
C ALA A 338 -19.29 -13.32 0.83
N TYR A 339 -18.63 -13.15 1.96
CA TYR A 339 -19.15 -13.40 3.31
C TYR A 339 -18.99 -12.15 4.17
N PRO A 340 -19.90 -11.17 4.04
CA PRO A 340 -19.79 -9.95 4.83
C PRO A 340 -20.21 -10.19 6.29
N LEU A 341 -19.49 -9.58 7.22
CA LEU A 341 -19.79 -9.65 8.65
C LEU A 341 -21.12 -8.96 8.99
N THR A 342 -21.52 -7.99 8.16
CA THR A 342 -22.82 -7.30 8.30
C THR A 342 -24.03 -8.21 8.11
N ASP A 343 -23.88 -9.41 7.54
CA ASP A 343 -24.94 -10.41 7.49
C ASP A 343 -25.23 -11.05 8.87
N LEU A 344 -24.24 -11.04 9.78
CA LEU A 344 -24.37 -11.53 11.14
C LEU A 344 -24.62 -10.41 12.15
N GLU A 345 -24.07 -9.23 11.94
CA GLU A 345 -24.21 -8.04 12.78
C GLU A 345 -24.41 -6.80 11.90
N PRO A 346 -25.65 -6.39 11.64
CA PRO A 346 -25.95 -5.26 10.76
C PRO A 346 -25.47 -3.90 11.30
N ASP A 347 -25.29 -3.74 12.61
CA ASP A 347 -24.73 -2.51 13.18
C ASP A 347 -23.24 -2.45 12.93
N VAL A 348 -22.81 -1.50 12.09
CA VAL A 348 -21.42 -1.36 11.66
C VAL A 348 -20.47 -1.11 12.84
N ALA A 349 -20.85 -0.33 13.83
CA ALA A 349 -19.99 -0.07 14.99
C ALA A 349 -19.79 -1.33 15.84
N ARG A 350 -20.83 -2.12 16.03
CA ARG A 350 -20.75 -3.43 16.70
C ARG A 350 -19.99 -4.44 15.86
N CYS A 351 -20.19 -4.42 14.54
CA CYS A 351 -19.45 -5.25 13.60
C CYS A 351 -17.94 -4.99 13.72
N ILE A 352 -17.51 -3.74 13.71
CA ILE A 352 -16.11 -3.33 13.91
C ILE A 352 -15.59 -3.81 15.29
N ALA A 353 -16.32 -3.54 16.36
CA ALA A 353 -15.91 -3.91 17.72
C ALA A 353 -15.81 -5.44 17.94
N ARG A 354 -16.56 -6.23 17.18
CA ARG A 354 -16.65 -7.69 17.28
C ARG A 354 -16.10 -8.42 16.06
N ALA A 355 -15.32 -7.78 15.22
CA ALA A 355 -14.87 -8.34 13.95
C ALA A 355 -14.18 -9.70 14.10
N GLY A 356 -13.33 -9.89 15.12
CA GLY A 356 -12.63 -11.16 15.33
C GLY A 356 -13.57 -12.35 15.53
N PRO A 357 -14.47 -12.34 16.55
CA PRO A 357 -15.47 -13.39 16.75
C PRO A 357 -16.42 -13.62 15.55
N LEU A 358 -16.78 -12.55 14.83
CA LEU A 358 -17.62 -12.65 13.64
C LEU A 358 -16.88 -13.32 12.48
N LEU A 359 -15.60 -12.99 12.28
CA LEU A 359 -14.74 -13.65 11.28
C LEU A 359 -14.61 -15.16 11.56
N GLU A 360 -14.46 -15.58 12.81
CA GLU A 360 -14.40 -17.00 13.16
C GLU A 360 -15.72 -17.72 12.80
N GLN A 361 -16.87 -17.11 13.06
CA GLN A 361 -18.18 -17.66 12.69
C GLN A 361 -18.36 -17.78 11.17
N VAL A 362 -18.02 -16.72 10.44
CA VAL A 362 -18.05 -16.70 8.97
C VAL A 362 -17.10 -17.76 8.40
N ALA A 363 -15.89 -17.86 8.91
CA ALA A 363 -14.92 -18.85 8.45
C ALA A 363 -15.36 -20.29 8.76
N ALA A 364 -16.01 -20.53 9.89
CA ALA A 364 -16.64 -21.82 10.18
C ALA A 364 -17.75 -22.18 9.18
N ARG A 365 -18.51 -21.19 8.70
CA ARG A 365 -19.50 -21.37 7.62
C ARG A 365 -18.78 -21.71 6.30
N ILE A 366 -17.76 -20.96 5.91
CA ILE A 366 -16.94 -21.24 4.72
C ILE A 366 -16.39 -22.66 4.74
N ALA A 367 -15.88 -23.14 5.88
CA ALA A 367 -15.36 -24.49 6.00
C ALA A 367 -16.42 -25.56 5.71
N ARG A 368 -17.66 -25.39 6.20
CA ARG A 368 -18.76 -26.33 5.91
C ARG A 368 -19.15 -26.35 4.43
N GLU A 369 -19.20 -25.17 3.82
CA GLU A 369 -19.65 -25.02 2.44
C GLU A 369 -18.59 -25.44 1.41
N TRP A 370 -17.31 -25.23 1.70
CA TRP A 370 -16.23 -25.37 0.70
C TRP A 370 -15.22 -26.49 1.00
N LEU A 371 -15.01 -26.83 2.26
CA LEU A 371 -13.97 -27.80 2.64
C LEU A 371 -14.52 -29.17 3.02
N LEU A 372 -15.75 -29.26 3.57
CA LEU A 372 -16.40 -30.54 3.85
C LEU A 372 -17.11 -31.14 2.64
N ALA A 373 -17.55 -30.32 1.68
CA ALA A 373 -18.18 -30.83 0.46
C ALA A 373 -17.18 -31.65 -0.38
N PRO A 374 -17.60 -32.79 -0.99
CA PRO A 374 -16.73 -33.56 -1.86
C PRO A 374 -16.30 -32.70 -3.06
N ALA A 375 -15.02 -32.85 -3.46
CA ALA A 375 -14.44 -32.16 -4.61
C ALA A 375 -15.16 -32.66 -5.88
N GLY A 376 -16.13 -31.89 -6.39
CA GLY A 376 -16.90 -32.25 -7.59
C GLY A 376 -18.16 -31.44 -7.86
N ASP A 377 -18.62 -30.63 -6.89
CA ASP A 377 -19.94 -29.96 -7.03
C ASP A 377 -19.81 -28.41 -7.00
N THR A 378 -18.80 -27.87 -7.70
CA THR A 378 -18.56 -26.41 -7.75
C THR A 378 -19.41 -25.69 -8.82
N GLY A 379 -20.21 -26.43 -9.63
CA GLY A 379 -20.96 -25.86 -10.76
C GLY A 379 -22.40 -25.40 -10.46
N ALA A 380 -22.98 -25.69 -9.28
CA ALA A 380 -24.41 -25.52 -9.04
C ALA A 380 -24.79 -24.49 -7.95
N ARG A 381 -23.87 -23.73 -7.41
CA ARG A 381 -24.14 -22.89 -6.20
C ARG A 381 -24.19 -21.36 -6.41
N ALA A 382 -24.19 -20.89 -7.66
CA ALA A 382 -24.29 -19.48 -7.98
C ALA A 382 -25.72 -18.94 -8.15
N ALA A 383 -26.76 -19.73 -7.84
CA ALA A 383 -28.17 -19.34 -7.98
C ALA A 383 -29.00 -19.89 -6.80
N GLY A 384 -29.00 -19.18 -5.69
CA GLY A 384 -29.88 -19.45 -4.58
C GLY A 384 -29.91 -18.30 -3.60
#